data_55d044c508c622915a8d695103c887b8
#
_entry.id   55d044c508c622915a8d695103c887b8
#
_cell.length_a   1.000
_cell.length_b   1.000
_cell.length_c   1.000
_cell.angle_alpha   90.00
_cell.angle_beta   90.00
_cell.angle_gamma   90.00
#
_symmetry.space_group_name_H-M   'P 1'
#
loop_
_entity.id
_entity.type
_entity.pdbx_description
1 polymer ?
#
loop_
_entity_poly.entity_id
_entity_poly.type
_entity_poly.pdbx_seq_one_letter_code
_entity_poly.pdbx_strand_id
1 'polypeptide(L)'
;YYESGANAPGCGGDDCVAAVMAIGTPAIWWLAFPVLGWSLWRWITRRDWRYAAVLVGYGAGILPWFTAIDRQMYFFYMTPVIPFLVLALTLVLGEILGRRTAGPERRSTGRMVVALYLGVVVANFAWLWPILVGASITAARWNAELWLPSWR
;
A
#
# COMPACT_ATOMS: atom_id res chain seq x y z
N TYR A 1 -5.66 -4.87 -18.73
CA TYR A 1 -6.20 -6.10 -19.30
C TYR A 1 -7.49 -6.45 -18.55
N TYR A 2 -8.55 -6.70 -19.30
CA TYR A 2 -9.86 -7.07 -18.78
C TYR A 2 -10.54 -8.01 -19.78
N GLU A 3 -10.94 -9.19 -19.36
CA GLU A 3 -11.75 -10.15 -20.11
C GLU A 3 -12.88 -10.66 -19.21
N SER A 4 -14.07 -10.85 -19.78
CA SER A 4 -15.25 -11.32 -19.05
C SER A 4 -16.01 -12.40 -19.82
N GLY A 5 -16.77 -13.22 -19.10
CA GLY A 5 -17.56 -14.30 -19.66
C GLY A 5 -16.71 -15.42 -20.27
N ALA A 6 -17.19 -15.98 -21.37
CA ALA A 6 -16.56 -17.12 -22.05
C ALA A 6 -15.14 -16.84 -22.57
N ASN A 7 -14.72 -15.58 -22.67
CA ASN A 7 -13.37 -15.20 -23.11
C ASN A 7 -12.34 -15.21 -21.96
N ALA A 8 -12.77 -15.34 -20.71
CA ALA A 8 -11.86 -15.39 -19.56
C ALA A 8 -11.12 -16.75 -19.54
N PRO A 9 -9.77 -16.76 -19.61
CA PRO A 9 -9.00 -18.00 -19.69
C PRO A 9 -9.25 -18.89 -18.47
N GLY A 10 -9.54 -20.17 -18.72
CA GLY A 10 -9.72 -21.16 -17.64
C GLY A 10 -11.07 -21.13 -16.93
N CYS A 11 -12.04 -20.40 -17.45
CA CYS A 11 -13.38 -20.32 -16.90
C CYS A 11 -14.38 -21.10 -17.77
N GLY A 12 -15.12 -22.01 -17.16
CA GLY A 12 -16.15 -22.82 -17.84
C GLY A 12 -17.56 -22.21 -17.82
N GLY A 13 -17.74 -20.90 -17.54
CA GLY A 13 -19.04 -20.26 -17.41
C GLY A 13 -19.03 -18.76 -17.74
N ASP A 14 -20.22 -18.23 -17.94
CA ASP A 14 -20.42 -16.81 -18.36
C ASP A 14 -20.18 -15.79 -17.22
N ASP A 15 -19.93 -16.24 -16.00
CA ASP A 15 -19.89 -15.41 -14.79
C ASP A 15 -18.47 -15.18 -14.25
N CYS A 16 -17.48 -15.11 -15.16
CA CYS A 16 -16.09 -14.97 -14.81
C CYS A 16 -15.49 -13.65 -15.32
N VAL A 17 -14.52 -13.19 -14.58
CA VAL A 17 -13.71 -12.00 -14.91
C VAL A 17 -12.22 -12.34 -14.73
N ALA A 18 -11.43 -12.04 -15.75
CA ALA A 18 -9.98 -12.06 -15.70
C ALA A 18 -9.47 -10.64 -16.01
N ALA A 19 -8.86 -10.01 -15.03
CA ALA A 19 -8.32 -8.67 -15.23
C ALA A 19 -7.03 -8.46 -14.43
N VAL A 20 -6.11 -7.70 -14.98
CA VAL A 20 -4.92 -7.22 -14.27
C VAL A 20 -5.16 -5.77 -13.91
N MET A 21 -5.23 -5.50 -12.62
CA MET A 21 -5.37 -4.14 -12.11
C MET A 21 -4.16 -3.73 -11.29
N ALA A 22 -3.62 -2.56 -11.60
CA ALA A 22 -2.57 -1.94 -10.80
C ALA A 22 -3.20 -1.24 -9.59
N ILE A 23 -3.58 -2.02 -8.58
CA ILE A 23 -4.14 -1.50 -7.32
C ILE A 23 -3.05 -1.60 -6.24
N GLY A 24 -2.81 -0.51 -5.53
CA GLY A 24 -1.93 -0.55 -4.37
C GLY A 24 -2.60 -1.28 -3.20
N THR A 25 -1.79 -2.02 -2.44
CA THR A 25 -2.26 -2.69 -1.21
C THR A 25 -2.83 -1.66 -0.23
N PRO A 26 -4.15 -1.62 0.04
CA PRO A 26 -4.78 -0.64 0.91
C PRO A 26 -4.14 -0.53 2.29
N ALA A 27 -3.74 -1.66 2.86
CA ALA A 27 -3.08 -1.73 4.16
C ALA A 27 -1.77 -0.90 4.23
N ILE A 28 -1.12 -0.63 3.11
CA ILE A 28 0.07 0.23 3.03
C ILE A 28 -0.34 1.67 2.66
N TRP A 29 -1.17 1.82 1.64
CA TRP A 29 -1.50 3.14 1.09
C TRP A 29 -2.36 3.99 2.02
N TRP A 30 -3.30 3.39 2.75
CA TRP A 30 -4.12 4.13 3.71
C TRP A 30 -3.32 4.66 4.90
N LEU A 31 -2.19 4.03 5.22
CA LEU A 31 -1.27 4.54 6.23
C LEU A 31 -0.30 5.59 5.70
N ALA A 32 -0.30 5.90 4.39
CA ALA A 32 0.62 6.89 3.83
C ALA A 32 0.48 8.25 4.55
N PHE A 33 -0.73 8.77 4.71
CA PHE A 33 -0.97 10.07 5.35
C PHE A 33 -0.49 10.11 6.80
N PRO A 34 -0.90 9.20 7.71
CA PRO A 34 -0.43 9.25 9.09
C PRO A 34 1.08 8.99 9.22
N VAL A 35 1.65 8.13 8.38
CA VAL A 35 3.09 7.82 8.40
C VAL A 35 3.92 9.00 7.91
N LEU A 36 3.49 9.67 6.84
CA LEU A 36 4.17 10.87 6.33
C LEU A 36 4.01 12.04 7.29
N GLY A 37 2.83 12.21 7.89
CA GLY A 37 2.59 13.21 8.93
C GLY A 37 3.48 12.99 10.16
N TRP A 38 3.60 11.75 10.62
CA TRP A 38 4.52 11.37 11.69
C TRP A 38 5.98 11.65 11.30
N SER A 39 6.36 11.31 10.07
CA SER A 39 7.71 11.56 9.55
C SER A 39 8.04 13.04 9.53
N LEU A 40 7.11 13.88 9.11
CA LEU A 40 7.26 15.35 9.14
C LEU A 40 7.42 15.86 10.57
N TRP A 41 6.56 15.41 11.48
CA TRP A 41 6.65 15.77 12.90
C TRP A 41 7.99 15.37 13.52
N ARG A 42 8.48 14.16 13.23
CA ARG A 42 9.78 13.67 13.73
C ARG A 42 10.95 14.45 13.15
N TRP A 43 10.90 14.81 11.88
CA TRP A 43 11.91 15.66 11.28
C TRP A 43 11.96 17.03 11.94
N ILE A 44 10.82 17.69 12.11
CA ILE A 44 10.77 19.03 12.71
C ILE A 44 11.21 19.02 14.19
N THR A 45 10.69 18.07 14.99
CA THR A 45 10.88 18.07 16.45
C THR A 45 12.20 17.47 16.90
N ARG A 46 12.65 16.42 16.20
CA ARG A 46 13.86 15.65 16.56
C ARG A 46 15.03 15.87 15.63
N ARG A 47 14.85 16.61 14.54
CA ARG A 47 15.85 16.84 13.50
C ARG A 47 16.45 15.53 12.94
N ASP A 48 15.66 14.46 12.91
CA ASP A 48 16.12 13.16 12.41
C ASP A 48 16.13 13.17 10.89
N TRP A 49 17.33 13.22 10.31
CA TRP A 49 17.56 13.33 8.86
C TRP A 49 16.99 12.16 8.06
N ARG A 50 16.81 10.97 8.67
CA ARG A 50 16.24 9.79 8.00
C ARG A 50 14.81 10.06 7.55
N TYR A 51 14.02 10.71 8.40
CA TYR A 51 12.67 11.13 8.06
C TYR A 51 12.67 12.24 7.00
N ALA A 52 13.62 13.16 7.06
CA ALA A 52 13.76 14.18 6.01
C ALA A 52 14.07 13.56 4.64
N ALA A 53 15.01 12.61 4.59
CA ALA A 53 15.37 11.92 3.34
C ALA A 53 14.18 11.20 2.70
N VAL A 54 13.38 10.51 3.52
CA VAL A 54 12.15 9.85 3.05
C VAL A 54 11.12 10.85 2.53
N LEU A 55 10.90 11.95 3.24
CA LEU A 55 9.95 12.99 2.83
C LEU A 55 10.38 13.67 1.52
N VAL A 56 11.68 13.94 1.37
CA VAL A 56 12.22 14.54 0.13
C VAL A 56 12.05 13.55 -1.04
N GLY A 57 12.41 12.28 -0.86
CA GLY A 57 12.26 11.27 -1.91
C GLY A 57 10.79 11.04 -2.30
N TYR A 58 9.90 10.94 -1.32
CA TYR A 58 8.46 10.82 -1.56
C TYR A 58 7.90 12.07 -2.25
N GLY A 59 8.26 13.26 -1.73
CA GLY A 59 7.84 14.54 -2.29
C GLY A 59 8.35 14.76 -3.72
N ALA A 60 9.60 14.43 -4.00
CA ALA A 60 10.17 14.54 -5.34
C ALA A 60 9.42 13.71 -6.39
N GLY A 61 8.84 12.57 -5.98
CA GLY A 61 8.02 11.75 -6.88
C GLY A 61 6.59 12.25 -7.06
N ILE A 62 6.00 12.92 -6.05
CA ILE A 62 4.59 13.37 -6.09
C ILE A 62 4.43 14.84 -6.46
N LEU A 63 5.27 15.75 -5.92
CA LEU A 63 5.10 17.20 -6.09
C LEU A 63 5.09 17.67 -7.55
N PRO A 64 5.89 17.10 -8.48
CA PRO A 64 5.84 17.51 -9.88
C PRO A 64 4.46 17.33 -10.54
N TRP A 65 3.64 16.40 -10.04
CA TRP A 65 2.30 16.16 -10.59
C TRP A 65 1.32 17.30 -10.32
N PHE A 66 1.54 18.08 -9.27
CA PHE A 66 0.71 19.25 -8.97
C PHE A 66 0.93 20.41 -9.95
N THR A 67 2.00 20.38 -10.74
CA THR A 67 2.24 21.37 -11.80
C THR A 67 1.51 21.05 -13.10
N ALA A 68 0.92 19.84 -13.21
CA ALA A 68 0.24 19.35 -14.41
C ALA A 68 -1.05 18.62 -14.04
N ILE A 69 -1.95 19.33 -13.35
CA ILE A 69 -3.20 18.79 -12.77
C ILE A 69 -4.14 18.21 -13.85
N ASP A 70 -4.09 18.73 -15.07
CA ASP A 70 -4.94 18.29 -16.17
C ASP A 70 -4.50 16.96 -16.80
N ARG A 71 -3.36 16.39 -16.38
CA ARG A 71 -2.89 15.11 -16.90
C ARG A 71 -3.54 13.95 -16.14
N GLN A 72 -3.96 12.93 -16.89
CA GLN A 72 -4.41 11.69 -16.28
C GLN A 72 -3.28 11.06 -15.45
N MET A 73 -3.55 10.85 -14.16
CA MET A 73 -2.64 10.14 -13.27
C MET A 73 -2.97 8.66 -13.27
N TYR A 74 -2.04 7.86 -13.76
CA TYR A 74 -2.13 6.41 -13.65
C TYR A 74 -1.37 5.92 -12.42
N PHE A 75 -1.87 4.88 -11.79
CA PHE A 75 -1.29 4.33 -10.56
C PHE A 75 0.19 3.90 -10.72
N PHE A 76 0.61 3.47 -11.89
CA PHE A 76 2.01 3.09 -12.14
C PHE A 76 3.01 4.25 -11.97
N TYR A 77 2.57 5.51 -12.06
CA TYR A 77 3.41 6.67 -11.73
C TYR A 77 3.78 6.73 -10.25
N MET A 78 3.08 6.00 -9.39
CA MET A 78 3.41 5.91 -7.98
C MET A 78 4.56 4.91 -7.69
N THR A 79 4.98 4.10 -8.68
CA THR A 79 6.04 3.10 -8.50
C THR A 79 7.35 3.68 -7.91
N PRO A 80 7.90 4.82 -8.38
CA PRO A 80 9.10 5.40 -7.79
C PRO A 80 8.89 5.96 -6.39
N VAL A 81 7.64 6.19 -5.97
CA VAL A 81 7.29 6.76 -4.65
C VAL A 81 7.16 5.66 -3.58
N ILE A 82 6.75 4.45 -3.98
CA ILE A 82 6.52 3.31 -3.09
C ILE A 82 7.74 3.01 -2.19
N PRO A 83 8.99 2.94 -2.68
CA PRO A 83 10.14 2.66 -1.82
C PRO A 83 10.27 3.63 -0.65
N PHE A 84 10.02 4.91 -0.88
CA PHE A 84 10.08 5.93 0.18
C PHE A 84 8.94 5.80 1.17
N LEU A 85 7.73 5.44 0.73
CA LEU A 85 6.62 5.14 1.64
C LEU A 85 6.93 3.93 2.52
N VAL A 86 7.50 2.86 1.94
CA VAL A 86 7.89 1.65 2.69
C VAL A 86 9.00 1.97 3.68
N LEU A 87 9.98 2.81 3.31
CA LEU A 87 11.03 3.26 4.24
C LEU A 87 10.44 4.10 5.38
N ALA A 88 9.51 5.03 5.11
CA ALA A 88 8.81 5.79 6.14
C ALA A 88 8.09 4.85 7.12
N LEU A 89 7.33 3.90 6.58
CA LEU A 89 6.61 2.91 7.35
C LEU A 89 7.56 2.07 8.21
N THR A 90 8.69 1.63 7.65
CA THR A 90 9.71 0.85 8.37
C THR A 90 10.31 1.65 9.53
N LEU A 91 10.57 2.96 9.35
CA LEU A 91 11.04 3.83 10.43
C LEU A 91 10.00 3.94 11.56
N VAL A 92 8.73 4.13 11.23
CA VAL A 92 7.64 4.20 12.20
C VAL A 92 7.46 2.87 12.95
N LEU A 93 7.44 1.75 12.22
CA LEU A 93 7.37 0.42 12.82
C LEU A 93 8.58 0.13 13.72
N GLY A 94 9.76 0.60 13.35
CA GLY A 94 10.97 0.52 14.16
C GLY A 94 10.83 1.28 15.50
N GLU A 95 10.17 2.43 15.51
CA GLU A 95 9.85 3.15 16.74
C GLU A 95 8.83 2.41 17.61
N ILE A 96 7.82 1.79 16.98
CA ILE A 96 6.80 0.97 17.67
C ILE A 96 7.45 -0.25 18.32
N LEU A 97 8.39 -0.92 17.65
CA LEU A 97 9.19 -2.01 18.21
C LEU A 97 9.95 -1.59 19.48
N GLY A 98 10.31 -0.31 19.58
CA GLY A 98 11.04 0.25 20.68
C GLY A 98 12.55 -0.04 20.62
N ARG A 99 13.30 0.72 21.41
CA ARG A 99 14.76 0.56 21.53
C ARG A 99 15.11 -0.78 22.17
N ARG A 100 16.29 -1.31 21.86
CA ARG A 100 16.81 -2.55 22.49
C ARG A 100 16.90 -2.47 24.03
N THR A 101 17.01 -1.25 24.55
CA THR A 101 17.08 -0.95 26.00
C THR A 101 15.70 -0.79 26.66
N ALA A 102 14.61 -0.84 25.89
CA ALA A 102 13.27 -0.76 26.45
C ALA A 102 12.92 -2.03 27.25
N GLY A 103 12.09 -1.88 28.28
CA GLY A 103 11.64 -2.98 29.12
C GLY A 103 10.94 -4.10 28.32
N PRO A 104 10.91 -5.33 28.87
CA PRO A 104 10.42 -6.51 28.16
C PRO A 104 8.95 -6.38 27.74
N GLU A 105 8.11 -5.82 28.58
CA GLU A 105 6.67 -5.60 28.27
C GLU A 105 6.47 -4.66 27.10
N ARG A 106 7.19 -3.51 27.07
CA ARG A 106 7.12 -2.55 25.97
C ARG A 106 7.54 -3.18 24.63
N ARG A 107 8.59 -4.01 24.67
CA ARG A 107 9.08 -4.72 23.48
C ARG A 107 8.13 -5.83 23.04
N SER A 108 7.50 -6.53 23.96
CA SER A 108 6.50 -7.55 23.65
C SER A 108 5.29 -6.93 22.95
N THR A 109 4.74 -5.86 23.52
CA THR A 109 3.63 -5.09 22.90
C THR A 109 4.01 -4.56 21.53
N GLY A 110 5.19 -3.93 21.41
CA GLY A 110 5.67 -3.42 20.11
C GLY A 110 5.79 -4.52 19.04
N ARG A 111 6.33 -5.68 19.41
CA ARG A 111 6.41 -6.84 18.50
C ARG A 111 5.04 -7.35 18.09
N MET A 112 4.10 -7.43 19.04
CA MET A 112 2.74 -7.87 18.76
C MET A 112 2.04 -6.92 17.77
N VAL A 113 2.13 -5.62 17.99
CA VAL A 113 1.52 -4.61 17.09
C VAL A 113 2.13 -4.69 15.68
N VAL A 114 3.45 -4.77 15.58
CA VAL A 114 4.14 -4.88 14.28
C VAL A 114 3.78 -6.19 13.58
N ALA A 115 3.77 -7.31 14.31
CA ALA A 115 3.41 -8.61 13.74
C ALA A 115 1.95 -8.62 13.25
N LEU A 116 1.02 -8.05 14.02
CA LEU A 116 -0.38 -7.91 13.62
C LEU A 116 -0.51 -7.07 12.35
N TYR A 117 0.14 -5.92 12.30
CA TYR A 117 0.12 -5.07 11.10
C TYR A 117 0.69 -5.79 9.87
N LEU A 118 1.85 -6.45 9.99
CA LEU A 118 2.42 -7.23 8.89
C LEU A 118 1.50 -8.37 8.46
N GLY A 119 0.83 -9.03 9.41
CA GLY A 119 -0.19 -10.03 9.13
C GLY A 119 -1.35 -9.45 8.30
N VAL A 120 -1.83 -8.25 8.65
CA VAL A 120 -2.87 -7.56 7.87
C VAL A 120 -2.38 -7.22 6.45
N VAL A 121 -1.13 -6.76 6.30
CA VAL A 121 -0.54 -6.47 4.97
C VAL A 121 -0.49 -7.74 4.12
N VAL A 122 -0.01 -8.85 4.68
CA VAL A 122 0.08 -10.14 3.98
C VAL A 122 -1.32 -10.66 3.62
N ALA A 123 -2.27 -10.61 4.54
CA ALA A 123 -3.65 -11.04 4.29
C ALA A 123 -4.32 -10.19 3.20
N ASN A 124 -4.13 -8.87 3.24
CA ASN A 124 -4.65 -7.95 2.24
C ASN A 124 -4.03 -8.20 0.85
N PHE A 125 -2.71 -8.43 0.79
CA PHE A 125 -2.04 -8.79 -0.45
C PHE A 125 -2.53 -10.14 -1.00
N ALA A 126 -2.66 -11.15 -0.15
CA ALA A 126 -3.16 -12.48 -0.54
C ALA A 126 -4.62 -12.41 -1.03
N TRP A 127 -5.44 -11.55 -0.42
CA TRP A 127 -6.82 -11.31 -0.86
C TRP A 127 -6.87 -10.71 -2.27
N LEU A 128 -6.03 -9.72 -2.55
CA LEU A 128 -5.98 -9.02 -3.84
C LEU A 128 -5.14 -9.76 -4.90
N TRP A 129 -4.44 -10.83 -4.52
CA TRP A 129 -3.54 -11.57 -5.42
C TRP A 129 -4.16 -11.93 -6.77
N PRO A 130 -5.41 -12.45 -6.83
CA PRO A 130 -5.99 -12.87 -8.11
C PRO A 130 -6.10 -11.72 -9.12
N ILE A 131 -6.52 -10.53 -8.69
CA ILE A 131 -6.64 -9.35 -9.57
C ILE A 131 -5.29 -8.72 -9.92
N LEU A 132 -4.24 -8.98 -9.15
CA LEU A 132 -2.90 -8.50 -9.44
C LEU A 132 -2.21 -9.35 -10.52
N VAL A 133 -2.54 -10.64 -10.61
CA VAL A 133 -1.93 -11.58 -11.57
C VAL A 133 -2.84 -11.94 -12.75
N GLY A 134 -4.06 -11.39 -12.80
CA GLY A 134 -5.01 -11.69 -13.86
C GLY A 134 -5.61 -13.09 -13.79
N ALA A 135 -5.70 -13.66 -12.59
CA ALA A 135 -6.38 -14.95 -12.41
C ALA A 135 -7.88 -14.79 -12.65
N SER A 136 -8.48 -15.83 -13.27
CA SER A 136 -9.93 -15.86 -13.47
C SER A 136 -10.65 -16.05 -12.15
N ILE A 137 -11.54 -15.13 -11.82
CA ILE A 137 -12.36 -15.14 -10.61
C ILE A 137 -13.84 -14.93 -10.97
N THR A 138 -14.73 -15.30 -10.07
CA THR A 138 -16.17 -15.05 -10.28
C THR A 138 -16.48 -13.56 -10.20
N ALA A 139 -17.52 -13.11 -10.91
CA ALA A 139 -17.97 -11.73 -10.86
C ALA A 139 -18.36 -11.28 -9.44
N ALA A 140 -18.89 -12.19 -8.61
CA ALA A 140 -19.15 -11.92 -7.20
C ALA A 140 -17.89 -11.61 -6.42
N ARG A 141 -16.81 -12.38 -6.61
CA ARG A 141 -15.50 -12.14 -5.98
C ARG A 141 -14.86 -10.87 -6.50
N TRP A 142 -14.90 -10.63 -7.80
CA TRP A 142 -14.45 -9.38 -8.41
C TRP A 142 -15.07 -8.16 -7.74
N ASN A 143 -16.40 -8.17 -7.55
CA ASN A 143 -17.11 -7.08 -6.87
C ASN A 143 -16.73 -6.95 -5.38
N ALA A 144 -16.41 -8.05 -4.71
CA ALA A 144 -15.97 -8.04 -3.31
C ALA A 144 -14.54 -7.53 -3.12
N GLU A 145 -13.66 -7.70 -4.12
CA GLU A 145 -12.28 -7.21 -4.10
C GLU A 145 -12.17 -5.71 -4.45
N LEU A 146 -13.14 -5.17 -5.20
CA LEU A 146 -13.23 -3.75 -5.55
C LEU A 146 -13.99 -2.95 -4.48
N TRP A 147 -13.30 -2.57 -3.42
CA TRP A 147 -13.91 -1.92 -2.25
C TRP A 147 -14.39 -0.49 -2.50
N LEU A 148 -13.79 0.21 -3.47
CA LEU A 148 -14.16 1.59 -3.78
C LEU A 148 -14.92 1.65 -5.12
N PRO A 149 -16.02 2.45 -5.20
CA PRO A 149 -16.75 2.64 -6.45
C PRO A 149 -15.87 3.17 -7.59
N SER A 150 -14.82 3.93 -7.27
CA SER A 150 -13.85 4.46 -8.23
C SER A 150 -12.89 3.41 -8.81
N TRP A 151 -12.93 2.19 -8.31
CA TRP A 151 -12.15 1.06 -8.83
C TRP A 151 -12.92 0.22 -9.86
N ARG A 152 -14.20 0.54 -10.08
CA ARG A 152 -15.11 -0.17 -11.01
C ARG A 152 -15.18 0.52 -12.37
#